data_ad2f99f68f2ea2d5e0c79962f8de0863
#
_entry.id   ad2f99f68f2ea2d5e0c79962f8de0863
#
_cell.length_a   1.000
_cell.length_b   1.000
_cell.length_c   1.000
_cell.angle_alpha   90.00
_cell.angle_beta   90.00
_cell.angle_gamma   90.00
#
_symmetry.space_group_name_H-M   'P 1'
#
loop_
_entity.id
_entity.type
_entity.pdbx_description
1 polymer ?
#
loop_
_entity_poly.entity_id
_entity_poly.type
_entity_poly.pdbx_seq_one_letter_code
_entity_poly.pdbx_strand_id
1 'polypeptide(L)'
;ELCYRVDYKSQPVVNESRAGLELDNRIWEMALGVRNLKQPACWMDNLEVDSVTYQPETNLTWQPLYGERSSVRDHYRAGTLCLSKKDNSGYRLNIEVRAYNEGVAFRYFFPEHPKAIFHKVVGDLTEYALPAGTKAWTEQWAQAFFERLNIDDIKHPVERALTFELPNGKWAALADADVDDWCLTKYLVSTDKKNTLRSE
;
A
#
# COMPACT_ATOMS: atom_id res chain seq x y z
N GLU A 1 -1.34 16.52 -3.23
CA GLU A 1 -1.17 15.37 -2.34
C GLU A 1 -1.86 14.18 -2.98
N LEU A 2 -1.22 13.00 -2.92
CA LEU A 2 -1.78 11.76 -3.44
C LEU A 2 -2.69 11.14 -2.39
N CYS A 3 -3.97 10.95 -2.74
CA CYS A 3 -4.97 10.36 -1.86
C CYS A 3 -5.75 9.27 -2.58
N TYR A 4 -6.29 8.34 -1.81
CA TYR A 4 -7.16 7.28 -2.28
C TYR A 4 -8.30 7.01 -1.30
N ARG A 5 -9.30 6.28 -1.76
CA ARG A 5 -10.44 5.81 -0.97
C ARG A 5 -10.86 4.42 -1.48
N VAL A 6 -11.37 3.59 -0.58
CA VAL A 6 -11.92 2.28 -0.93
C VAL A 6 -13.36 2.18 -0.45
N ASP A 7 -14.27 1.93 -1.37
CA ASP A 7 -15.67 1.66 -1.07
C ASP A 7 -16.05 0.23 -1.50
N TYR A 8 -16.86 -0.43 -0.70
CA TYR A 8 -17.49 -1.70 -1.04
C TYR A 8 -19.01 -1.55 -1.03
N LYS A 9 -19.65 -1.77 -2.20
CA LYS A 9 -21.10 -1.58 -2.38
C LYS A 9 -21.55 -0.19 -1.89
N SER A 10 -20.84 0.84 -2.32
CA SER A 10 -21.07 2.25 -2.00
C SER A 10 -20.97 2.59 -0.50
N GLN A 11 -20.33 1.75 0.29
CA GLN A 11 -20.04 2.01 1.70
C GLN A 11 -18.53 2.08 1.91
N PRO A 12 -18.02 3.05 2.69
CA PRO A 12 -16.60 3.20 2.90
C PRO A 12 -16.03 2.02 3.69
N VAL A 13 -14.91 1.50 3.20
CA VAL A 13 -14.04 0.55 3.89
C VAL A 13 -12.77 1.26 4.36
N VAL A 14 -12.19 2.07 3.46
CA VAL A 14 -11.11 3.00 3.77
C VAL A 14 -11.57 4.38 3.30
N ASN A 15 -11.66 5.34 4.21
CA ASN A 15 -11.95 6.75 3.91
C ASN A 15 -10.78 7.38 3.15
N GLU A 16 -10.89 8.65 2.77
CA GLU A 16 -9.82 9.37 2.12
C GLU A 16 -8.53 9.30 2.95
N SER A 17 -7.51 8.70 2.35
CA SER A 17 -6.23 8.36 2.95
C SER A 17 -5.10 8.80 2.05
N ARG A 18 -3.99 9.22 2.64
CA ARG A 18 -2.77 9.55 1.88
C ARG A 18 -2.09 8.28 1.40
N ALA A 19 -1.42 8.39 0.27
CA ALA A 19 -0.57 7.33 -0.28
C ALA A 19 0.75 7.91 -0.76
N GLY A 20 1.82 7.14 -0.70
CA GLY A 20 3.12 7.57 -1.19
C GLY A 20 4.28 6.91 -0.46
N LEU A 21 5.48 7.28 -0.88
CA LEU A 21 6.73 6.72 -0.37
C LEU A 21 7.70 7.83 0.00
N GLU A 22 8.60 7.50 0.90
CA GLU A 22 9.80 8.28 1.19
C GLU A 22 11.04 7.53 0.71
N LEU A 23 11.89 8.22 -0.07
CA LEU A 23 13.16 7.69 -0.54
C LEU A 23 14.32 8.37 0.16
N ASP A 24 15.38 7.62 0.39
CA ASP A 24 16.67 8.19 0.72
C ASP A 24 17.22 8.94 -0.50
N ASN A 25 17.24 10.25 -0.43
CA ASN A 25 17.67 11.11 -1.54
C ASN A 25 19.17 11.42 -1.57
N ARG A 26 19.96 10.80 -0.69
CA ARG A 26 21.41 10.92 -0.72
C ARG A 26 21.99 10.26 -1.95
N ILE A 27 23.17 10.69 -2.36
CA ILE A 27 23.92 10.01 -3.41
C ILE A 27 24.51 8.73 -2.81
N TRP A 28 24.20 7.60 -3.40
CA TRP A 28 24.71 6.30 -3.01
C TRP A 28 25.78 5.82 -3.98
N GLU A 29 26.84 5.26 -3.45
CA GLU A 29 27.82 4.53 -4.22
C GLU A 29 27.69 3.05 -3.93
N MET A 30 27.35 2.29 -4.94
CA MET A 30 27.33 0.83 -4.90
C MET A 30 28.72 0.26 -5.18
N ALA A 31 28.91 -1.03 -4.97
CA ALA A 31 30.11 -1.71 -5.40
C ALA A 31 30.44 -1.42 -6.88
N LEU A 32 31.70 -1.39 -7.24
CA LEU A 32 32.21 -1.11 -8.59
C LEU A 32 31.97 0.34 -9.10
N GLY A 33 31.80 1.32 -8.20
CA GLY A 33 31.69 2.73 -8.56
C GLY A 33 30.36 3.12 -9.19
N VAL A 34 29.37 2.26 -9.16
CA VAL A 34 28.01 2.59 -9.62
C VAL A 34 27.37 3.52 -8.60
N ARG A 35 26.88 4.67 -9.05
CA ARG A 35 26.24 5.67 -8.21
C ARG A 35 24.79 5.86 -8.58
N ASN A 36 23.95 5.96 -7.55
CA ASN A 36 22.62 6.53 -7.70
C ASN A 36 22.72 8.06 -7.54
N LEU A 37 22.06 8.80 -8.43
CA LEU A 37 22.04 10.26 -8.33
C LEU A 37 20.93 10.72 -7.40
N LYS A 38 21.04 11.95 -6.93
CA LYS A 38 20.02 12.58 -6.08
C LYS A 38 18.66 12.55 -6.78
N GLN A 39 17.67 12.00 -6.11
CA GLN A 39 16.30 11.87 -6.59
C GLN A 39 15.31 12.49 -5.58
N PRO A 40 14.03 12.75 -5.98
CA PRO A 40 13.02 13.25 -5.06
C PRO A 40 12.85 12.34 -3.86
N ALA A 41 12.84 12.89 -2.63
CA ALA A 41 12.66 12.12 -1.41
C ALA A 41 11.20 11.76 -1.17
N CYS A 42 10.30 12.75 -1.21
CA CYS A 42 8.89 12.55 -0.93
C CYS A 42 8.11 12.24 -2.20
N TRP A 43 7.31 11.18 -2.18
CA TRP A 43 6.46 10.74 -3.29
C TRP A 43 4.98 10.73 -2.93
N MET A 44 4.57 11.61 -2.02
CA MET A 44 3.19 11.83 -1.63
C MET A 44 2.63 13.14 -2.21
N ASP A 45 3.49 14.10 -2.48
CA ASP A 45 3.12 15.44 -2.93
C ASP A 45 3.87 15.89 -4.19
N ASN A 46 3.53 17.08 -4.69
CA ASN A 46 4.14 17.69 -5.86
C ASN A 46 4.15 16.76 -7.08
N LEU A 47 3.03 16.04 -7.25
CA LEU A 47 2.80 15.07 -8.32
C LEU A 47 1.77 15.63 -9.31
N GLU A 48 1.91 15.25 -10.57
CA GLU A 48 0.88 15.41 -11.59
C GLU A 48 0.56 14.07 -12.23
N VAL A 49 -0.66 13.95 -12.72
CA VAL A 49 -1.13 12.75 -13.41
C VAL A 49 -0.76 12.88 -14.89
N ASP A 50 0.14 12.04 -15.36
CA ASP A 50 0.51 11.96 -16.76
C ASP A 50 -0.55 11.20 -17.56
N SER A 51 -0.98 10.06 -17.04
CA SER A 51 -1.98 9.21 -17.68
C SER A 51 -2.60 8.21 -16.71
N VAL A 52 -3.76 7.68 -17.10
CA VAL A 52 -4.38 6.51 -16.49
C VAL A 52 -4.62 5.49 -17.59
N THR A 53 -4.12 4.29 -17.42
CA THR A 53 -4.31 3.19 -18.36
C THR A 53 -5.10 2.07 -17.70
N TYR A 54 -5.96 1.41 -18.49
CA TYR A 54 -6.73 0.26 -18.04
C TYR A 54 -6.29 -0.98 -18.82
N GLN A 55 -6.16 -2.09 -18.11
CA GLN A 55 -5.87 -3.37 -18.72
C GLN A 55 -7.18 -4.13 -19.03
N PRO A 56 -7.15 -5.08 -19.98
CA PRO A 56 -8.25 -6.00 -20.17
C PRO A 56 -8.59 -6.73 -18.85
N GLU A 57 -9.87 -7.02 -18.66
CA GLU A 57 -10.33 -7.79 -17.50
C GLU A 57 -9.65 -9.16 -17.45
N THR A 58 -9.06 -9.48 -16.33
CA THR A 58 -8.48 -10.80 -16.07
C THR A 58 -9.53 -11.71 -15.44
N ASN A 59 -9.69 -12.90 -15.97
CA ASN A 59 -10.60 -13.92 -15.46
C ASN A 59 -10.00 -15.31 -15.73
N LEU A 60 -9.12 -15.72 -14.85
CA LEU A 60 -8.36 -16.96 -14.93
C LEU A 60 -8.70 -17.87 -13.76
N THR A 61 -8.52 -19.15 -13.95
CA THR A 61 -8.61 -20.15 -12.88
C THR A 61 -7.34 -20.98 -12.90
N TRP A 62 -6.73 -21.14 -11.76
CA TRP A 62 -5.54 -21.96 -11.60
C TRP A 62 -5.69 -22.92 -10.42
N GLN A 63 -4.86 -23.98 -10.41
CA GLN A 63 -4.88 -25.01 -9.38
C GLN A 63 -3.57 -24.90 -8.58
N PRO A 64 -3.62 -24.51 -7.30
CA PRO A 64 -2.43 -24.50 -6.44
C PRO A 64 -1.96 -25.93 -6.19
N LEU A 65 -0.64 -26.10 -6.04
CA LEU A 65 -0.04 -27.38 -5.73
C LEU A 65 -0.40 -27.88 -4.32
N TYR A 66 -0.67 -26.95 -3.40
CA TYR A 66 -1.05 -27.22 -2.01
C TYR A 66 -1.89 -26.05 -1.49
N GLY A 67 -2.48 -26.21 -0.31
CA GLY A 67 -3.30 -25.20 0.35
C GLY A 67 -4.75 -25.68 0.55
N GLU A 68 -5.58 -24.81 1.07
CA GLU A 68 -6.96 -25.12 1.45
C GLU A 68 -7.90 -25.23 0.24
N ARG A 69 -7.53 -24.64 -0.89
CA ARG A 69 -8.36 -24.61 -2.10
C ARG A 69 -7.71 -25.42 -3.20
N SER A 70 -8.48 -26.27 -3.86
CA SER A 70 -8.05 -27.00 -5.04
C SER A 70 -8.13 -26.16 -6.33
N SER A 71 -8.80 -25.04 -6.29
CA SER A 71 -8.97 -24.13 -7.43
C SER A 71 -9.12 -22.70 -6.92
N VAL A 72 -8.39 -21.77 -7.53
CA VAL A 72 -8.44 -20.34 -7.24
C VAL A 72 -8.82 -19.59 -8.51
N ARG A 73 -9.88 -18.79 -8.42
CA ARG A 73 -10.26 -17.89 -9.50
C ARG A 73 -9.57 -16.55 -9.29
N ASP A 74 -8.79 -16.13 -10.26
CA ASP A 74 -8.16 -14.81 -10.32
C ASP A 74 -8.98 -13.92 -11.27
N HIS A 75 -9.88 -13.11 -10.71
CA HIS A 75 -10.80 -12.29 -11.46
C HIS A 75 -10.79 -10.84 -10.96
N TYR A 76 -10.20 -9.95 -11.77
CA TYR A 76 -10.06 -8.55 -11.41
C TYR A 76 -10.09 -7.63 -12.63
N ARG A 77 -10.33 -6.36 -12.37
CA ARG A 77 -10.02 -5.25 -13.27
C ARG A 77 -8.80 -4.52 -12.75
N ALA A 78 -7.91 -4.14 -13.67
CA ALA A 78 -6.69 -3.45 -13.32
C ALA A 78 -6.51 -2.14 -14.07
N GLY A 79 -5.78 -1.23 -13.44
CA GLY A 79 -5.38 0.04 -14.03
C GLY A 79 -4.04 0.50 -13.45
N THR A 80 -3.38 1.37 -14.20
CA THR A 80 -2.13 1.99 -13.79
C THR A 80 -2.28 3.50 -13.85
N LEU A 81 -2.03 4.15 -12.73
CA LEU A 81 -1.89 5.60 -12.61
C LEU A 81 -0.42 5.96 -12.77
N CYS A 82 -0.10 6.70 -13.83
CA CYS A 82 1.26 7.19 -14.10
C CYS A 82 1.39 8.62 -13.60
N LEU A 83 2.37 8.85 -12.74
CA LEU A 83 2.61 10.13 -12.08
C LEU A 83 4.02 10.62 -12.38
N SER A 84 4.19 11.93 -12.54
CA SER A 84 5.48 12.59 -12.59
C SER A 84 5.64 13.65 -11.52
N LYS A 85 6.88 13.98 -11.18
CA LYS A 85 7.20 15.11 -10.30
C LYS A 85 7.08 16.43 -11.08
N LYS A 86 6.44 17.42 -10.46
CA LYS A 86 6.28 18.78 -11.02
C LYS A 86 7.55 19.63 -11.01
N ASP A 87 8.69 19.04 -10.74
CA ASP A 87 10.00 19.71 -10.64
C ASP A 87 10.83 19.64 -11.94
N ASN A 88 10.23 19.14 -13.01
CA ASN A 88 10.88 18.90 -14.31
C ASN A 88 12.09 17.95 -14.25
N SER A 89 12.22 17.15 -13.20
CA SER A 89 13.29 16.17 -13.04
C SER A 89 13.17 14.97 -13.98
N GLY A 90 11.94 14.71 -14.46
CA GLY A 90 11.59 13.55 -15.27
C GLY A 90 11.39 12.27 -14.46
N TYR A 91 11.48 12.33 -13.13
CA TYR A 91 11.19 11.18 -12.28
C TYR A 91 9.69 10.86 -12.24
N ARG A 92 9.38 9.57 -12.25
CA ARG A 92 8.02 9.03 -12.32
C ARG A 92 7.77 8.00 -11.25
N LEU A 93 6.50 7.88 -10.85
CA LEU A 93 5.98 6.82 -10.01
C LEU A 93 4.70 6.31 -10.65
N ASN A 94 4.59 5.01 -10.81
CA ASN A 94 3.34 4.38 -11.21
C ASN A 94 2.68 3.71 -10.01
N ILE A 95 1.35 3.75 -9.98
CA ILE A 95 0.56 2.98 -9.01
C ILE A 95 -0.30 2.02 -9.83
N GLU A 96 -0.03 0.74 -9.68
CA GLU A 96 -0.85 -0.32 -10.26
C GLU A 96 -1.92 -0.73 -9.26
N VAL A 97 -3.16 -0.78 -9.70
CA VAL A 97 -4.32 -1.13 -8.85
C VAL A 97 -5.06 -2.29 -9.48
N ARG A 98 -5.44 -3.27 -8.66
CA ARG A 98 -6.35 -4.36 -9.03
C ARG A 98 -7.59 -4.30 -8.15
N ALA A 99 -8.75 -4.34 -8.76
CA ALA A 99 -10.05 -4.37 -8.08
C ALA A 99 -10.73 -5.72 -8.31
N TYR A 100 -10.92 -6.43 -7.21
CA TYR A 100 -11.62 -7.71 -7.12
C TYR A 100 -13.03 -7.49 -6.56
N ASN A 101 -13.88 -8.50 -6.62
CA ASN A 101 -15.18 -8.45 -5.96
C ASN A 101 -15.09 -8.42 -4.42
N GLU A 102 -14.01 -8.98 -3.88
CA GLU A 102 -13.75 -9.13 -2.45
C GLU A 102 -12.65 -8.22 -1.91
N GLY A 103 -11.95 -7.45 -2.74
CA GLY A 103 -10.86 -6.63 -2.26
C GLY A 103 -10.20 -5.77 -3.33
N VAL A 104 -9.23 -5.00 -2.88
CA VAL A 104 -8.38 -4.16 -3.73
C VAL A 104 -6.92 -4.45 -3.38
N ALA A 105 -6.08 -4.58 -4.38
CA ALA A 105 -4.63 -4.58 -4.21
C ALA A 105 -4.02 -3.42 -4.98
N PHE A 106 -2.94 -2.85 -4.48
CA PHE A 106 -2.15 -1.85 -5.20
C PHE A 106 -0.67 -2.03 -4.90
N ARG A 107 0.16 -1.54 -5.80
CA ARG A 107 1.61 -1.46 -5.60
C ARG A 107 2.18 -0.20 -6.21
N TYR A 108 3.26 0.27 -5.62
CA TYR A 108 4.13 1.31 -6.18
C TYR A 108 5.14 0.69 -7.14
N PHE A 109 5.36 1.35 -8.25
CA PHE A 109 6.33 0.92 -9.26
C PHE A 109 7.09 2.12 -9.81
N PHE A 110 8.41 2.09 -9.72
CA PHE A 110 9.27 3.11 -10.31
C PHE A 110 9.70 2.68 -11.73
N PRO A 111 9.27 3.39 -12.78
CA PRO A 111 9.78 3.13 -14.13
C PRO A 111 11.28 3.39 -14.21
N GLU A 112 11.95 2.71 -15.12
CA GLU A 112 13.36 2.97 -15.39
C GLU A 112 13.62 4.45 -15.67
N HIS A 113 14.70 4.97 -15.09
CA HIS A 113 15.14 6.34 -15.27
C HIS A 113 16.65 6.39 -15.49
N PRO A 114 17.16 7.15 -16.51
CA PRO A 114 18.59 7.16 -16.85
C PRO A 114 19.51 7.59 -15.71
N LYS A 115 18.98 8.36 -14.75
CA LYS A 115 19.73 8.89 -13.60
C LYS A 115 19.41 8.17 -12.28
N ALA A 116 18.57 7.13 -12.28
CA ALA A 116 18.22 6.38 -11.09
C ALA A 116 18.35 4.89 -11.38
N ILE A 117 19.46 4.33 -10.95
CA ILE A 117 19.79 2.92 -11.16
C ILE A 117 19.03 2.06 -10.13
N PHE A 118 18.75 2.62 -8.96
CA PHE A 118 17.99 1.99 -7.89
C PHE A 118 17.25 3.04 -7.05
N HIS A 119 16.23 2.62 -6.35
CA HIS A 119 15.48 3.41 -5.38
C HIS A 119 15.61 2.79 -4.00
N LYS A 120 16.04 3.58 -3.02
CA LYS A 120 16.07 3.13 -1.63
C LYS A 120 14.88 3.73 -0.89
N VAL A 121 13.86 2.92 -0.68
CA VAL A 121 12.71 3.29 0.12
C VAL A 121 13.11 3.26 1.60
N VAL A 122 12.80 4.34 2.31
CA VAL A 122 13.04 4.48 3.75
C VAL A 122 11.77 4.70 4.55
N GLY A 123 10.65 4.89 3.87
CA GLY A 123 9.34 4.99 4.51
C GLY A 123 8.21 4.69 3.52
N ASP A 124 7.23 3.95 3.98
CA ASP A 124 5.92 3.84 3.36
C ASP A 124 4.98 4.83 4.05
N LEU A 125 4.50 5.82 3.31
CA LEU A 125 3.66 6.90 3.81
C LEU A 125 2.16 6.59 3.64
N THR A 126 1.82 5.35 3.30
CA THR A 126 0.44 4.93 3.08
C THR A 126 -0.36 4.93 4.38
N GLU A 127 -1.49 5.59 4.34
CA GLU A 127 -2.46 5.64 5.43
C GLU A 127 -3.69 4.80 5.11
N TYR A 128 -4.39 4.41 6.17
CA TYR A 128 -5.65 3.68 6.12
C TYR A 128 -6.61 4.32 7.13
N ALA A 129 -7.35 5.35 6.68
CA ALA A 129 -8.36 6.03 7.50
C ALA A 129 -9.63 5.17 7.53
N LEU A 130 -9.91 4.55 8.66
CA LEU A 130 -11.04 3.64 8.83
C LEU A 130 -12.28 4.36 9.33
N PRO A 131 -13.50 3.89 9.03
CA PRO A 131 -14.72 4.43 9.57
C PRO A 131 -14.71 4.45 11.10
N ALA A 132 -15.21 5.53 11.71
CA ALA A 132 -15.27 5.67 13.17
C ALA A 132 -16.05 4.51 13.80
N GLY A 133 -15.52 3.95 14.88
CA GLY A 133 -16.08 2.77 15.54
C GLY A 133 -15.58 1.43 14.99
N THR A 134 -14.67 1.44 14.02
CA THR A 134 -13.97 0.24 13.57
C THR A 134 -13.13 -0.34 14.71
N LYS A 135 -13.15 -1.65 14.85
CA LYS A 135 -12.33 -2.41 15.81
C LYS A 135 -11.42 -3.36 15.08
N ALA A 136 -10.18 -3.46 15.53
CA ALA A 136 -9.18 -4.36 14.96
C ALA A 136 -8.84 -5.49 15.92
N TRP A 137 -8.53 -6.65 15.37
CA TRP A 137 -7.92 -7.77 16.07
C TRP A 137 -6.42 -7.66 15.86
N THR A 138 -5.73 -7.23 16.91
CA THR A 138 -4.32 -6.81 16.87
C THR A 138 -3.41 -7.84 17.51
N GLU A 139 -2.22 -7.95 16.97
CA GLU A 139 -1.11 -8.77 17.46
C GLU A 139 0.17 -7.97 17.28
N GLN A 140 1.03 -7.85 18.29
CA GLN A 140 2.26 -7.05 18.22
C GLN A 140 3.41 -7.78 17.51
N TRP A 141 3.44 -9.12 17.65
CA TRP A 141 4.42 -10.02 17.03
C TRP A 141 3.84 -11.42 16.96
N ALA A 142 4.39 -12.27 16.12
CA ALA A 142 3.88 -13.58 15.76
C ALA A 142 3.53 -14.56 16.91
N GLN A 143 3.84 -14.23 18.13
CA GLN A 143 3.57 -15.06 19.32
C GLN A 143 2.88 -14.26 20.44
N ALA A 144 2.39 -13.07 20.13
CA ALA A 144 1.63 -12.25 21.07
C ALA A 144 0.19 -12.72 21.18
N PHE A 145 -0.52 -12.22 22.18
CA PHE A 145 -1.96 -12.44 22.30
C PHE A 145 -2.71 -11.52 21.32
N PHE A 146 -3.79 -12.03 20.77
CA PHE A 146 -4.73 -11.22 20.02
C PHE A 146 -5.58 -10.37 20.96
N GLU A 147 -5.68 -9.09 20.66
CA GLU A 147 -6.52 -8.13 21.38
C GLU A 147 -7.49 -7.48 20.41
N ARG A 148 -8.75 -7.32 20.84
CA ARG A 148 -9.77 -6.58 20.07
C ARG A 148 -9.85 -5.16 20.56
N LEU A 149 -9.28 -4.21 19.83
CA LEU A 149 -9.13 -2.80 20.20
C LEU A 149 -9.87 -1.88 19.23
N ASN A 150 -10.29 -0.71 19.70
CA ASN A 150 -10.58 0.38 18.78
C ASN A 150 -9.27 0.84 18.13
N ILE A 151 -9.34 1.40 16.94
CA ILE A 151 -8.14 1.81 16.20
C ILE A 151 -7.27 2.77 17.02
N ASP A 152 -7.88 3.80 17.62
CA ASP A 152 -7.14 4.81 18.40
C ASP A 152 -6.57 4.27 19.75
N ASP A 153 -6.96 3.08 20.18
CA ASP A 153 -6.46 2.45 21.39
C ASP A 153 -5.21 1.58 21.17
N ILE A 154 -4.82 1.35 19.91
CA ILE A 154 -3.61 0.61 19.54
C ILE A 154 -2.40 1.45 19.89
N LYS A 155 -1.47 0.92 20.72
CA LYS A 155 -0.33 1.68 21.25
C LYS A 155 1.02 1.27 20.66
N HIS A 156 1.07 0.19 19.94
CA HIS A 156 2.29 -0.38 19.39
C HIS A 156 2.07 -0.76 17.93
N PRO A 157 3.13 -0.87 17.13
CA PRO A 157 3.02 -1.45 15.80
C PRO A 157 2.39 -2.85 15.87
N VAL A 158 1.48 -3.14 14.97
CA VAL A 158 0.77 -4.42 14.91
C VAL A 158 1.04 -5.14 13.60
N GLU A 159 1.03 -6.47 13.68
CA GLU A 159 1.32 -7.34 12.55
C GLU A 159 0.19 -7.34 11.51
N ARG A 160 0.56 -7.75 10.33
CA ARG A 160 -0.36 -8.18 9.27
C ARG A 160 -0.58 -9.71 9.39
N ALA A 161 -1.66 -10.27 8.91
CA ALA A 161 -2.81 -9.57 8.32
C ALA A 161 -3.66 -8.98 9.44
N LEU A 162 -3.85 -7.67 9.41
CA LEU A 162 -4.66 -6.99 10.41
C LEU A 162 -6.13 -7.06 10.02
N THR A 163 -6.89 -7.87 10.75
CA THR A 163 -8.33 -8.02 10.56
C THR A 163 -9.10 -6.97 11.36
N PHE A 164 -10.13 -6.37 10.77
CA PHE A 164 -10.97 -5.41 11.45
C PHE A 164 -12.45 -5.57 11.12
N GLU A 165 -13.28 -5.19 12.08
CA GLU A 165 -14.72 -5.16 12.02
C GLU A 165 -15.19 -3.72 11.84
N LEU A 166 -15.86 -3.46 10.72
CA LEU A 166 -16.44 -2.16 10.41
C LEU A 166 -17.74 -1.94 11.21
N PRO A 167 -18.13 -0.67 11.49
CA PRO A 167 -19.32 -0.38 12.27
C PRO A 167 -20.63 -0.87 11.64
N ASN A 168 -20.62 -1.19 10.35
CA ASN A 168 -21.76 -1.76 9.62
C ASN A 168 -21.82 -3.30 9.68
N GLY A 169 -20.99 -3.95 10.51
CA GLY A 169 -20.92 -5.40 10.70
C GLY A 169 -20.16 -6.16 9.61
N LYS A 170 -19.54 -5.47 8.66
CA LYS A 170 -18.64 -6.10 7.67
C LYS A 170 -17.24 -6.26 8.23
N TRP A 171 -16.53 -7.23 7.69
CA TRP A 171 -15.14 -7.52 8.04
C TRP A 171 -14.23 -7.22 6.85
N ALA A 172 -13.05 -6.77 7.15
CA ALA A 172 -12.00 -6.56 6.16
C ALA A 172 -10.63 -6.84 6.81
N ALA A 173 -9.59 -6.93 5.98
CA ALA A 173 -8.22 -7.09 6.45
C ALA A 173 -7.27 -6.27 5.60
N LEU A 174 -6.17 -5.82 6.23
CA LEU A 174 -4.99 -5.27 5.58
C LEU A 174 -3.91 -6.35 5.61
N ALA A 175 -3.32 -6.62 4.46
CA ALA A 175 -2.25 -7.60 4.33
C ALA A 175 -1.31 -7.23 3.18
N ASP A 176 -0.09 -7.76 3.25
CA ASP A 176 0.85 -7.72 2.14
C ASP A 176 0.65 -8.94 1.24
N ALA A 177 0.97 -8.78 -0.02
CA ALA A 177 1.03 -9.87 -0.99
C ALA A 177 2.29 -9.71 -1.84
N ASP A 178 2.89 -10.82 -2.25
CA ASP A 178 4.05 -10.86 -3.15
C ASP A 178 5.23 -10.00 -2.61
N VAL A 179 5.60 -10.24 -1.36
CA VAL A 179 6.68 -9.52 -0.67
C VAL A 179 8.02 -10.14 -1.09
N ASP A 180 8.65 -9.56 -2.10
CA ASP A 180 9.92 -10.02 -2.67
C ASP A 180 11.07 -9.05 -2.33
N ASP A 181 11.01 -7.81 -2.78
CA ASP A 181 12.02 -6.76 -2.57
C ASP A 181 11.54 -5.65 -1.61
N TRP A 182 10.58 -5.96 -0.76
CA TRP A 182 9.95 -5.07 0.21
C TRP A 182 10.04 -5.62 1.63
N CYS A 183 10.12 -4.74 2.63
CA CYS A 183 10.03 -5.17 4.02
C CYS A 183 8.58 -5.54 4.38
N LEU A 184 8.44 -6.37 5.40
CA LEU A 184 7.13 -6.75 5.92
C LEU A 184 6.50 -5.54 6.64
N THR A 185 5.32 -5.14 6.21
CA THR A 185 4.61 -4.00 6.77
C THR A 185 4.07 -4.30 8.16
N LYS A 186 4.24 -3.37 9.07
CA LYS A 186 3.44 -3.25 10.30
C LYS A 186 2.52 -2.05 10.20
N TYR A 187 1.52 -2.01 11.06
CA TYR A 187 0.58 -0.89 11.09
C TYR A 187 0.66 -0.19 12.43
N LEU A 188 0.77 1.13 12.40
CA LEU A 188 0.81 2.00 13.57
C LEU A 188 -0.32 3.04 13.47
N VAL A 189 -0.85 3.44 14.63
CA VAL A 189 -1.86 4.50 14.66
C VAL A 189 -1.24 5.83 14.28
N SER A 190 -1.92 6.57 13.40
CA SER A 190 -1.54 7.92 13.06
C SER A 190 -1.62 8.84 14.28
N THR A 191 -0.62 9.70 14.46
CA THR A 191 -0.56 10.65 15.57
C THR A 191 -1.39 11.91 15.33
N ASP A 192 -1.73 12.19 14.08
CA ASP A 192 -2.39 13.41 13.62
C ASP A 192 -3.81 13.19 13.13
N LYS A 193 -4.22 11.94 12.90
CA LYS A 193 -5.56 11.59 12.39
C LYS A 193 -6.20 10.47 13.21
N LYS A 194 -7.42 10.69 13.68
CA LYS A 194 -8.20 9.66 14.38
C LYS A 194 -8.63 8.53 13.45
N ASN A 195 -8.79 7.34 14.02
CA ASN A 195 -9.21 6.12 13.33
C ASN A 195 -8.34 5.81 12.08
N THR A 196 -7.08 6.22 12.10
CA THR A 196 -6.19 6.08 10.95
C THR A 196 -4.96 5.28 11.33
N LEU A 197 -4.68 4.25 10.54
CA LEU A 197 -3.44 3.50 10.57
C LEU A 197 -2.50 4.04 9.49
N ARG A 198 -1.22 3.84 9.68
CA ARG A 198 -0.17 4.07 8.68
C ARG A 198 0.73 2.85 8.59
N SER A 199 1.33 2.66 7.44
CA SER A 199 2.43 1.70 7.27
C SER A 199 3.67 2.10 8.07
N GLU A 200 4.45 1.12 8.55
CA GLU A 200 5.71 1.29 9.26
C GLU A 200 6.74 0.23 8.80
#